data_f8452134247182fddf67932f5b8a0f4e
#
_entry.id   f8452134247182fddf67932f5b8a0f4e
#
_cell.length_a   1.000
_cell.length_b   1.000
_cell.length_c   1.000
_cell.angle_alpha   90.00
_cell.angle_beta   90.00
_cell.angle_gamma   90.00
#
_symmetry.space_group_name_H-M   'P 1'
#
loop_
_entity.id
_entity.type
_entity.pdbx_description
1 polymer ?
#
loop_
_entity_poly.entity_id
_entity_poly.type
_entity_poly.pdbx_seq_one_letter_code
_entity_poly.pdbx_strand_id
1 'polypeptide(L)'
;MFIRTFLIIAAICTSTPLYADANLTKLKTLSDFADQLKESIGQDVNTVEPIVGHPLVRLNPNNEYWLTTKPFTLNGGVTLSNLAVRLDHNHPPKVFIIHYDVSNGCVLLSDVRKVYPQLKLFSAPHGHSVNETFAWITPLDKNGNATAFAFPYAEPACLKRMTVRNFADEV
;
A
#
# COMPACT_ATOMS: atom_id res chain seq x y z
N MET A 1 26.31 -62.31 -23.72
CA MET A 1 25.85 -61.00 -24.29
C MET A 1 25.00 -60.33 -23.23
N PHE A 2 25.64 -59.46 -22.37
CA PHE A 2 24.97 -58.78 -21.24
C PHE A 2 24.61 -57.37 -21.63
N ILE A 3 23.31 -57.09 -21.74
CA ILE A 3 22.78 -55.75 -21.96
C ILE A 3 22.74 -55.02 -20.62
N ARG A 4 23.59 -53.99 -20.46
CA ARG A 4 23.51 -53.07 -19.32
C ARG A 4 22.51 -51.95 -19.64
N THR A 5 21.39 -51.99 -18.92
CA THR A 5 20.40 -50.92 -18.95
C THR A 5 20.89 -49.77 -18.08
N PHE A 6 21.18 -48.60 -18.69
CA PHE A 6 21.49 -47.35 -17.97
C PHE A 6 20.18 -46.66 -17.59
N LEU A 7 19.89 -46.57 -16.29
CA LEU A 7 18.80 -45.77 -15.76
C LEU A 7 19.27 -44.32 -15.65
N ILE A 8 18.76 -43.43 -16.52
CA ILE A 8 18.97 -42.00 -16.43
C ILE A 8 17.94 -41.44 -15.45
N ILE A 9 18.38 -41.09 -14.23
CA ILE A 9 17.55 -40.35 -13.26
C ILE A 9 17.63 -38.87 -13.63
N ALA A 10 16.56 -38.34 -14.24
CA ALA A 10 16.41 -36.92 -14.47
C ALA A 10 16.04 -36.23 -13.13
N ALA A 11 16.99 -35.53 -12.54
CA ALA A 11 16.76 -34.66 -11.40
C ALA A 11 15.94 -33.43 -11.86
N ILE A 12 14.65 -33.43 -11.57
CA ILE A 12 13.79 -32.28 -11.76
C ILE A 12 14.12 -31.29 -10.63
N CYS A 13 14.95 -30.27 -10.91
CA CYS A 13 15.11 -29.13 -10.04
C CYS A 13 13.81 -28.33 -10.00
N THR A 14 12.97 -28.59 -9.02
CA THR A 14 11.84 -27.71 -8.67
C THR A 14 12.39 -26.50 -7.93
N SER A 15 12.75 -25.45 -8.66
CA SER A 15 13.01 -24.12 -8.09
C SER A 15 11.68 -23.54 -7.61
N THR A 16 11.34 -23.77 -6.36
CA THR A 16 10.14 -23.27 -5.70
C THR A 16 10.28 -21.82 -5.21
N PRO A 17 9.17 -21.12 -5.04
CA PRO A 17 8.99 -19.68 -5.12
C PRO A 17 9.28 -18.99 -3.77
N LEU A 18 10.52 -18.88 -3.35
CA LEU A 18 10.92 -18.06 -2.19
C LEU A 18 10.56 -16.56 -2.36
N TYR A 19 10.47 -16.08 -3.59
CA TYR A 19 10.10 -14.69 -3.88
C TYR A 19 8.60 -14.39 -3.66
N ALA A 20 7.72 -15.34 -3.92
CA ALA A 20 6.28 -15.16 -3.76
C ALA A 20 5.89 -14.99 -2.29
N ASP A 21 6.50 -15.72 -1.36
CA ASP A 21 6.20 -15.66 0.07
C ASP A 21 6.67 -14.32 0.69
N ALA A 22 7.82 -13.81 0.26
CA ALA A 22 8.35 -12.53 0.76
C ALA A 22 7.46 -11.34 0.37
N ASN A 23 6.93 -11.32 -0.84
CA ASN A 23 6.02 -10.27 -1.29
C ASN A 23 4.66 -10.33 -0.61
N LEU A 24 4.13 -11.53 -0.37
CA LEU A 24 2.87 -11.71 0.38
C LEU A 24 3.02 -11.26 1.84
N THR A 25 4.15 -11.54 2.48
CA THR A 25 4.44 -11.06 3.83
C THR A 25 4.50 -9.54 3.89
N LYS A 26 5.20 -8.90 2.93
CA LYS A 26 5.24 -7.43 2.82
C LYS A 26 3.86 -6.83 2.59
N LEU A 27 3.09 -7.42 1.69
CA LEU A 27 1.73 -6.97 1.41
C LEU A 27 0.83 -7.10 2.63
N LYS A 28 0.92 -8.22 3.37
CA LYS A 28 0.17 -8.39 4.62
C LYS A 28 0.50 -7.29 5.63
N THR A 29 1.79 -7.00 5.85
CA THR A 29 2.23 -5.93 6.74
C THR A 29 1.68 -4.55 6.31
N LEU A 30 1.70 -4.25 4.99
CA LEU A 30 1.13 -3.02 4.44
C LEU A 30 -0.38 -2.95 4.63
N SER A 31 -1.08 -4.07 4.44
CA SER A 31 -2.52 -4.15 4.61
C SER A 31 -2.93 -3.97 6.07
N ASP A 32 -2.26 -4.65 6.99
CA ASP A 32 -2.52 -4.54 8.43
C ASP A 32 -2.28 -3.08 8.91
N PHE A 33 -1.24 -2.42 8.38
CA PHE A 33 -0.96 -1.01 8.68
C PHE A 33 -2.03 -0.08 8.10
N ALA A 34 -2.44 -0.29 6.84
CA ALA A 34 -3.50 0.49 6.21
C ALA A 34 -4.85 0.32 6.92
N ASP A 35 -5.17 -0.88 7.40
CA ASP A 35 -6.40 -1.16 8.13
C ASP A 35 -6.42 -0.41 9.48
N GLN A 36 -5.30 -0.36 10.20
CA GLN A 36 -5.19 0.46 11.42
C GLN A 36 -5.37 1.95 11.11
N LEU A 37 -4.72 2.47 10.07
CA LEU A 37 -4.89 3.87 9.65
C LEU A 37 -6.31 4.19 9.22
N LYS A 38 -7.02 3.24 8.64
CA LYS A 38 -8.41 3.39 8.21
C LYS A 38 -9.34 3.69 9.40
N GLU A 39 -9.06 3.12 10.58
CA GLU A 39 -9.80 3.40 11.82
C GLU A 39 -9.63 4.85 12.29
N SER A 40 -8.56 5.54 11.88
CA SER A 40 -8.32 6.95 12.22
C SER A 40 -9.09 7.93 11.33
N ILE A 41 -9.64 7.51 10.21
CA ILE A 41 -10.39 8.40 9.30
C ILE A 41 -11.66 8.90 10.00
N GLY A 42 -11.84 10.22 10.03
CA GLY A 42 -12.92 10.90 10.74
C GLY A 42 -12.68 11.06 12.25
N GLN A 43 -11.52 10.59 12.76
CA GLN A 43 -11.13 10.71 14.17
C GLN A 43 -10.16 11.88 14.39
N ASP A 44 -9.81 12.12 15.65
CA ASP A 44 -8.77 13.08 16.04
C ASP A 44 -7.41 12.60 15.53
N VAL A 45 -6.53 13.54 15.15
CA VAL A 45 -5.20 13.24 14.62
C VAL A 45 -4.31 12.47 15.62
N ASN A 46 -4.53 12.62 16.90
CA ASN A 46 -3.81 11.88 17.94
C ASN A 46 -3.99 10.36 17.85
N THR A 47 -4.97 9.88 17.09
CA THR A 47 -5.14 8.44 16.81
C THR A 47 -4.11 7.88 15.84
N VAL A 48 -3.45 8.73 15.05
CA VAL A 48 -2.50 8.32 14.01
C VAL A 48 -1.09 8.07 14.58
N GLU A 49 -0.62 8.89 15.51
CA GLU A 49 0.74 8.78 16.06
C GLU A 49 1.06 7.41 16.68
N PRO A 50 0.16 6.80 17.48
CA PRO A 50 0.42 5.46 18.03
C PRO A 50 0.56 4.37 16.96
N ILE A 51 -0.15 4.51 15.83
CA ILE A 51 -0.11 3.56 14.71
C ILE A 51 1.21 3.71 13.96
N VAL A 52 1.61 4.96 13.70
CA VAL A 52 2.84 5.29 12.97
C VAL A 52 4.08 5.05 13.84
N GLY A 53 3.97 5.17 15.16
CA GLY A 53 5.08 5.03 16.11
C GLY A 53 6.06 6.20 16.09
N HIS A 54 5.70 7.30 15.43
CA HIS A 54 6.53 8.51 15.28
C HIS A 54 5.66 9.76 15.40
N PRO A 55 6.24 10.88 15.94
CA PRO A 55 5.51 12.13 16.03
C PRO A 55 5.15 12.69 14.64
N LEU A 56 3.97 13.25 14.54
CA LEU A 56 3.52 14.01 13.39
C LEU A 56 3.92 15.48 13.56
N VAL A 57 4.48 16.05 12.50
CA VAL A 57 4.86 17.47 12.46
C VAL A 57 4.18 18.14 11.28
N ARG A 58 3.97 19.45 11.35
CA ARG A 58 3.41 20.19 10.22
C ARG A 58 4.29 20.05 8.98
N LEU A 59 3.70 19.66 7.86
CA LEU A 59 4.41 19.57 6.58
C LEU A 59 4.87 20.96 6.09
N ASN A 60 4.04 21.97 6.36
CA ASN A 60 4.35 23.38 6.13
C ASN A 60 3.93 24.17 7.36
N PRO A 61 4.80 25.04 7.94
CA PRO A 61 4.48 25.85 9.10
C PRO A 61 3.22 26.72 8.95
N ASN A 62 2.94 27.15 7.73
CA ASN A 62 1.80 28.00 7.38
C ASN A 62 0.52 27.21 7.06
N ASN A 63 0.55 25.89 7.14
CA ASN A 63 -0.60 25.04 6.86
C ASN A 63 -0.78 24.00 7.98
N GLU A 64 -1.77 24.24 8.82
CA GLU A 64 -2.06 23.37 9.97
C GLU A 64 -2.80 22.08 9.61
N TYR A 65 -3.33 21.98 8.38
CA TYR A 65 -4.12 20.84 7.93
C TYR A 65 -3.28 19.71 7.30
N TRP A 66 -1.97 19.90 7.14
CA TRP A 66 -1.08 18.89 6.60
C TRP A 66 0.03 18.55 7.59
N LEU A 67 0.04 17.29 8.00
CA LEU A 67 1.03 16.72 8.91
C LEU A 67 1.82 15.62 8.21
N THR A 68 3.04 15.42 8.65
CA THR A 68 3.96 14.41 8.09
C THR A 68 4.85 13.83 9.17
N THR A 69 5.55 12.75 8.83
CA THR A 69 6.60 12.19 9.68
C THR A 69 7.82 11.79 8.84
N LYS A 70 8.91 11.48 9.51
CA LYS A 70 10.13 10.94 8.86
C LYS A 70 9.85 9.56 8.25
N PRO A 71 10.59 9.16 7.20
CA PRO A 71 10.55 7.79 6.71
C PRO A 71 10.83 6.78 7.83
N PHE A 72 10.11 5.66 7.81
CA PHE A 72 10.28 4.58 8.78
C PHE A 72 10.05 3.21 8.10
N THR A 73 10.46 2.15 8.79
CA THR A 73 10.36 0.80 8.25
C THR A 73 9.42 -0.03 9.11
N LEU A 74 8.44 -0.65 8.46
CA LEU A 74 7.53 -1.59 9.09
C LEU A 74 8.22 -2.95 9.32
N ASN A 75 7.64 -3.77 10.19
CA ASN A 75 8.02 -5.17 10.32
C ASN A 75 7.93 -5.84 8.94
N GLY A 76 8.92 -6.69 8.58
CA GLY A 76 9.00 -7.26 7.23
C GLY A 76 9.81 -6.43 6.22
N GLY A 77 10.43 -5.32 6.65
CA GLY A 77 11.43 -4.59 5.88
C GLY A 77 10.85 -3.65 4.81
N VAL A 78 9.56 -3.32 4.89
CA VAL A 78 8.94 -2.33 4.01
C VAL A 78 9.18 -0.93 4.55
N THR A 79 9.78 -0.07 3.76
CA THR A 79 10.02 1.33 4.13
C THR A 79 8.89 2.21 3.60
N LEU A 80 8.34 3.02 4.47
CA LEU A 80 7.34 4.04 4.16
C LEU A 80 7.99 5.41 4.17
N SER A 81 7.65 6.22 3.18
CA SER A 81 8.12 7.60 3.05
C SER A 81 6.98 8.52 2.62
N ASN A 82 7.22 9.82 2.72
CA ASN A 82 6.24 10.84 2.33
C ASN A 82 4.85 10.60 2.95
N LEU A 83 4.81 10.00 4.17
CA LEU A 83 3.55 9.87 4.88
C LEU A 83 3.02 11.28 5.16
N ALA A 84 1.80 11.54 4.69
CA ALA A 84 1.10 12.77 4.96
C ALA A 84 -0.33 12.49 5.42
N VAL A 85 -0.70 13.19 6.49
CA VAL A 85 -2.04 13.21 7.06
C VAL A 85 -2.65 14.56 6.74
N ARG A 86 -3.75 14.56 6.02
CA ARG A 86 -4.56 15.76 5.79
C ARG A 86 -5.75 15.75 6.72
N LEU A 87 -5.97 16.86 7.38
CA LEU A 87 -7.15 17.11 8.19
C LEU A 87 -8.23 17.81 7.35
N ASP A 88 -9.48 17.63 7.75
CA ASP A 88 -10.59 18.42 7.23
C ASP A 88 -10.60 19.84 7.83
N HIS A 89 -11.56 20.66 7.42
CA HIS A 89 -11.72 22.04 7.91
C HIS A 89 -12.78 22.17 9.02
N ASN A 90 -13.18 21.04 9.63
CA ASN A 90 -14.09 21.06 10.77
C ASN A 90 -13.40 21.59 12.04
N HIS A 91 -14.18 21.91 13.05
CA HIS A 91 -13.66 22.34 14.35
C HIS A 91 -14.27 21.46 15.46
N PRO A 92 -13.47 20.58 16.11
CA PRO A 92 -12.06 20.29 15.86
C PRO A 92 -11.84 19.54 14.54
N PRO A 93 -10.68 19.77 13.88
CA PRO A 93 -10.36 19.11 12.62
C PRO A 93 -10.17 17.61 12.81
N LYS A 94 -10.58 16.84 11.80
CA LYS A 94 -10.53 15.37 11.79
C LYS A 94 -9.63 14.86 10.67
N VAL A 95 -9.10 13.67 10.83
CA VAL A 95 -8.32 12.99 9.79
C VAL A 95 -9.22 12.74 8.58
N PHE A 96 -8.87 13.34 7.44
CA PHE A 96 -9.61 13.25 6.19
C PHE A 96 -8.99 12.25 5.21
N ILE A 97 -7.68 12.28 5.05
CA ILE A 97 -6.93 11.42 4.14
C ILE A 97 -5.53 11.17 4.70
N ILE A 98 -5.06 9.95 4.56
CA ILE A 98 -3.67 9.56 4.84
C ILE A 98 -3.11 8.93 3.58
N HIS A 99 -1.93 9.38 3.14
CA HIS A 99 -1.22 8.71 2.07
C HIS A 99 0.26 8.55 2.41
N TYR A 100 0.89 7.57 1.82
CA TYR A 100 2.31 7.28 1.98
C TYR A 100 2.87 6.55 0.76
N ASP A 101 4.13 6.78 0.47
CA ASP A 101 4.86 6.09 -0.57
C ASP A 101 5.49 4.81 0.01
N VAL A 102 5.48 3.75 -0.80
CA VAL A 102 6.05 2.45 -0.47
C VAL A 102 7.39 2.32 -1.19
N SER A 103 8.43 2.00 -0.45
CA SER A 103 9.75 1.73 -0.99
C SER A 103 10.34 0.45 -0.37
N ASN A 104 11.46 -0.01 -0.93
CA ASN A 104 12.16 -1.19 -0.45
C ASN A 104 11.39 -2.50 -0.65
N GLY A 105 11.03 -2.77 -1.90
CA GLY A 105 10.36 -4.00 -2.34
C GLY A 105 9.39 -3.73 -3.49
N CYS A 106 9.19 -4.72 -4.32
CA CYS A 106 8.24 -4.65 -5.41
C CYS A 106 7.02 -5.51 -5.08
N VAL A 107 5.93 -4.88 -4.65
CA VAL A 107 4.62 -5.50 -4.52
C VAL A 107 3.88 -5.27 -5.83
N LEU A 108 3.51 -6.34 -6.52
CA LEU A 108 2.82 -6.27 -7.80
C LEU A 108 1.29 -6.17 -7.61
N LEU A 109 0.61 -5.63 -8.61
CA LEU A 109 -0.86 -5.61 -8.64
C LEU A 109 -1.44 -7.02 -8.55
N SER A 110 -0.79 -8.01 -9.17
CA SER A 110 -1.19 -9.42 -9.07
C SER A 110 -1.15 -9.96 -7.64
N ASP A 111 -0.21 -9.49 -6.81
CA ASP A 111 -0.14 -9.88 -5.40
C ASP A 111 -1.26 -9.22 -4.61
N VAL A 112 -1.51 -7.92 -4.84
CA VAL A 112 -2.62 -7.21 -4.19
C VAL A 112 -3.96 -7.86 -4.53
N ARG A 113 -4.19 -8.29 -5.77
CA ARG A 113 -5.41 -8.99 -6.18
C ARG A 113 -5.61 -10.36 -5.53
N LYS A 114 -4.53 -11.04 -5.12
CA LYS A 114 -4.65 -12.30 -4.36
C LYS A 114 -5.24 -12.06 -2.97
N VAL A 115 -4.90 -10.93 -2.34
CA VAL A 115 -5.39 -10.55 -1.01
C VAL A 115 -6.75 -9.87 -1.10
N TYR A 116 -6.95 -9.04 -2.13
CA TYR A 116 -8.18 -8.28 -2.37
C TYR A 116 -8.80 -8.65 -3.73
N PRO A 117 -9.48 -9.81 -3.87
CA PRO A 117 -10.03 -10.25 -5.16
C PRO A 117 -11.12 -9.32 -5.70
N GLN A 118 -11.73 -8.50 -4.85
CA GLN A 118 -12.78 -7.53 -5.22
C GLN A 118 -12.22 -6.13 -5.53
N LEU A 119 -10.88 -6.01 -5.69
CA LEU A 119 -10.23 -4.74 -6.02
C LEU A 119 -10.78 -4.18 -7.35
N LYS A 120 -11.16 -2.91 -7.34
CA LYS A 120 -11.71 -2.21 -8.52
C LYS A 120 -10.75 -1.13 -8.99
N LEU A 121 -10.68 -0.90 -10.30
CA LEU A 121 -10.00 0.26 -10.86
C LEU A 121 -10.77 1.52 -10.47
N PHE A 122 -10.11 2.43 -9.80
CA PHE A 122 -10.67 3.70 -9.36
C PHE A 122 -10.24 4.86 -10.25
N SER A 123 -8.97 4.89 -10.66
CA SER A 123 -8.43 5.94 -11.52
C SER A 123 -7.42 5.36 -12.50
N ALA A 124 -7.45 5.85 -13.73
CA ALA A 124 -6.51 5.49 -14.79
C ALA A 124 -5.75 6.73 -15.28
N PRO A 125 -4.52 6.55 -15.80
CA PRO A 125 -3.76 7.62 -16.42
C PRO A 125 -4.52 8.28 -17.59
N HIS A 126 -4.34 9.58 -17.74
CA HIS A 126 -4.89 10.34 -18.85
C HIS A 126 -3.87 10.56 -19.99
N GLY A 127 -2.64 10.08 -19.82
CA GLY A 127 -1.57 10.18 -20.81
C GLY A 127 -0.83 11.52 -20.83
N HIS A 128 -0.97 12.32 -19.80
CA HIS A 128 -0.33 13.65 -19.71
C HIS A 128 1.05 13.62 -19.07
N SER A 129 1.41 12.55 -18.34
CA SER A 129 2.69 12.43 -17.66
C SER A 129 3.11 10.97 -17.48
N VAL A 130 4.41 10.71 -17.62
CA VAL A 130 5.02 9.40 -17.28
C VAL A 130 4.94 9.06 -15.79
N ASN A 131 4.64 10.04 -14.95
CA ASN A 131 4.50 9.87 -13.50
C ASN A 131 3.06 9.52 -13.07
N GLU A 132 2.12 9.45 -14.01
CA GLU A 132 0.75 9.04 -13.71
C GLU A 132 0.69 7.61 -13.19
N THR A 133 -0.35 7.33 -12.43
CA THR A 133 -0.56 6.02 -11.81
C THR A 133 -1.95 5.49 -12.10
N PHE A 134 -2.06 4.17 -12.18
CA PHE A 134 -3.34 3.48 -11.99
C PHE A 134 -3.61 3.38 -10.49
N ALA A 135 -4.79 3.75 -10.04
CA ALA A 135 -5.22 3.53 -8.67
C ALA A 135 -6.33 2.47 -8.61
N TRP A 136 -6.13 1.50 -7.73
CA TRP A 136 -7.07 0.41 -7.46
C TRP A 136 -7.55 0.51 -6.03
N ILE A 137 -8.86 0.35 -5.79
CA ILE A 137 -9.49 0.55 -4.49
C ILE A 137 -10.07 -0.75 -3.95
N THR A 138 -9.94 -0.97 -2.64
CA THR A 138 -10.66 -2.03 -1.92
C THR A 138 -12.17 -1.72 -1.86
N PRO A 139 -13.02 -2.70 -1.58
CA PRO A 139 -14.40 -2.42 -1.19
C PRO A 139 -14.45 -1.42 -0.03
N LEU A 140 -15.51 -0.60 -0.02
CA LEU A 140 -15.78 0.32 1.09
C LEU A 140 -16.14 -0.48 2.35
N ASP A 141 -15.65 -0.03 3.49
CA ASP A 141 -16.14 -0.51 4.78
C ASP A 141 -17.52 0.13 5.12
N LYS A 142 -18.04 -0.22 6.29
CA LYS A 142 -19.36 0.30 6.78
C LYS A 142 -19.40 1.82 6.95
N ASN A 143 -18.24 2.47 7.06
CA ASN A 143 -18.11 3.92 7.21
C ASN A 143 -17.80 4.63 5.88
N GLY A 144 -17.72 3.88 4.77
CA GLY A 144 -17.32 4.41 3.46
C GLY A 144 -15.81 4.56 3.27
N ASN A 145 -14.99 4.05 4.20
CA ASN A 145 -13.54 4.14 4.11
C ASN A 145 -12.97 2.99 3.27
N ALA A 146 -11.91 3.25 2.55
CA ALA A 146 -11.19 2.24 1.78
C ALA A 146 -9.70 2.57 1.66
N THR A 147 -8.96 1.61 1.11
CA THR A 147 -7.54 1.75 0.77
C THR A 147 -7.38 1.73 -0.74
N ALA A 148 -6.71 2.74 -1.28
CA ALA A 148 -6.31 2.79 -2.68
C ALA A 148 -4.83 2.43 -2.83
N PHE A 149 -4.52 1.62 -3.85
CA PHE A 149 -3.18 1.17 -4.23
C PHE A 149 -2.83 1.80 -5.57
N ALA A 150 -1.79 2.63 -5.61
CA ALA A 150 -1.36 3.32 -6.82
C ALA A 150 -0.09 2.67 -7.40
N PHE A 151 -0.19 2.31 -8.67
CA PHE A 151 0.89 1.70 -9.45
C PHE A 151 1.31 2.64 -10.59
N PRO A 152 2.61 2.82 -10.85
CA PRO A 152 3.07 3.62 -11.99
C PRO A 152 2.56 3.05 -13.30
N TYR A 153 2.37 3.92 -14.28
CA TYR A 153 2.06 3.52 -15.66
C TYR A 153 3.24 2.78 -16.31
N ALA A 154 4.48 3.16 -15.99
CA ALA A 154 5.68 2.55 -16.51
C ALA A 154 6.03 1.24 -15.78
N GLU A 155 6.52 0.24 -16.51
CA GLU A 155 7.02 -1.03 -15.98
C GLU A 155 8.43 -0.89 -15.36
N PRO A 156 8.78 -1.63 -14.30
CA PRO A 156 7.91 -2.56 -13.57
C PRO A 156 6.92 -1.81 -12.65
N ALA A 157 5.65 -2.17 -12.78
CA ALA A 157 4.56 -1.54 -12.02
C ALA A 157 4.53 -2.03 -10.56
N CYS A 158 5.53 -1.67 -9.77
CA CYS A 158 5.54 -1.91 -8.34
C CYS A 158 4.64 -0.90 -7.62
N LEU A 159 3.98 -1.32 -6.55
CA LEU A 159 3.20 -0.45 -5.69
C LEU A 159 4.04 0.77 -5.27
N LYS A 160 3.58 1.96 -5.64
CA LYS A 160 4.26 3.22 -5.37
C LYS A 160 3.69 3.94 -4.16
N ARG A 161 2.35 3.97 -4.07
CA ARG A 161 1.64 4.74 -3.04
C ARG A 161 0.41 4.00 -2.55
N MET A 162 0.13 4.14 -1.26
CA MET A 162 -1.15 3.78 -0.68
C MET A 162 -1.85 5.04 -0.16
N THR A 163 -3.16 5.05 -0.26
CA THR A 163 -4.01 6.13 0.24
C THR A 163 -5.19 5.55 0.99
N VAL A 164 -5.44 6.04 2.19
CA VAL A 164 -6.55 5.65 3.05
C VAL A 164 -7.44 6.87 3.28
N ARG A 165 -8.71 6.77 2.96
CA ARG A 165 -9.69 7.84 3.18
C ARG A 165 -11.12 7.34 3.04
N ASN A 166 -12.08 8.23 3.28
CA ASN A 166 -13.48 7.99 2.87
C ASN A 166 -13.62 8.21 1.35
N PHE A 167 -14.31 7.27 0.68
CA PHE A 167 -14.59 7.29 -0.75
C PHE A 167 -16.09 7.21 -1.05
N ALA A 168 -16.97 7.34 -0.04
CA ALA A 168 -18.39 7.08 -0.20
C ALA A 168 -19.05 7.92 -1.31
N ASP A 169 -18.57 9.15 -1.52
CA ASP A 169 -19.11 10.07 -2.52
C ASP A 169 -18.50 9.91 -3.92
N GLU A 170 -17.57 8.97 -4.11
CA GLU A 170 -16.77 8.86 -5.35
C GLU A 170 -16.88 7.49 -6.04
N VAL A 171 -17.60 6.53 -5.44
CA VAL A 171 -17.69 5.13 -5.93
C VAL A 171 -19.14 4.73 -6.25
#